data_66476338dae22d9efa68edc71dd11a3f
#
_entry.id   66476338dae22d9efa68edc71dd11a3f
#
_cell.length_a   1.000
_cell.length_b   1.000
_cell.length_c   1.000
_cell.angle_alpha   90.00
_cell.angle_beta   90.00
_cell.angle_gamma   90.00
#
_symmetry.space_group_name_H-M   'P 1'
#
loop_
_entity.id
_entity.type
_entity.pdbx_description
1 polymer ?
#
loop_
_entity_poly.entity_id
_entity_poly.type
_entity_poly.pdbx_seq_one_letter_code
_entity_poly.pdbx_strand_id
1 'polypeptide(L)'
;VTSTYAGTGAATGTASDPTEDSDTTGDPGTSGNTNAGRPGSTAGAAPPVESAAWEDVVTTALLGTARRPGPAAPGKDAAAALLDAAAVGTVRRRAGIRPAPAAPLLEPAAPDPRPALPAAARRRLATLLADRPGAGGSGRRGTAPDLTELLPQWLSAVNERSFAAPPELLPALLDTARGRTDLRPPALQFAGPRALWLARLNPDWKYALRAGSSGTNLPAPQDADQVRLLWQEGLFAERVALLAAVRAHDAPAARALLTETWSTERAEDRLMFLDSLRTGLAPEDEPFLEQALSDRSRNVRATAAELLSALPGSALAARMAGRATTCVALDETRTGIVVEAPHECDAAMERDGVTPTPPAGRGKRSWWLSQLVEAVPLSAWQARFGGRAPTAIVALPVADDWRGELHAAWCRAAVLQRDIEWSRALLGPAASPDSGGPGAVSLAERTKLLAALPADERAEWVAGFIAAHGLSEAFQLLGGCAVPWSEPLGSAVVDALDIARDAGSYPWSFSGVMGLAERCLDPAEADRLESLTTTPDEPEDGSPGAVGYWSEAFQRLVGTLRLRATIRTELAADGQ
;
A
#
# COMPACT_ATOMS: atom_id res chain seq x y z
N VAL A 1 -9.99 27.84 -7.62
CA VAL A 1 -11.07 28.27 -6.77
C VAL A 1 -10.80 27.70 -5.38
N THR A 2 -10.30 28.58 -4.54
CA THR A 2 -10.06 28.42 -3.11
C THR A 2 -11.34 28.05 -2.37
N SER A 3 -11.28 27.07 -1.50
CA SER A 3 -12.26 26.91 -0.41
C SER A 3 -11.54 26.74 0.90
N THR A 4 -11.62 27.79 1.66
CA THR A 4 -11.24 27.99 3.06
C THR A 4 -12.22 27.26 3.96
N TYR A 5 -11.74 26.47 4.91
CA TYR A 5 -12.52 26.10 6.09
C TYR A 5 -11.86 26.70 7.34
N ALA A 6 -12.53 27.73 7.84
CA ALA A 6 -12.38 28.21 9.20
C ALA A 6 -13.49 27.59 10.05
N GLY A 7 -13.17 27.13 11.21
CA GLY A 7 -14.13 26.66 12.20
C GLY A 7 -13.54 26.76 13.60
N THR A 8 -13.81 27.89 14.22
CA THR A 8 -13.65 28.22 15.63
C THR A 8 -14.57 27.39 16.53
N GLY A 9 -14.11 27.06 17.74
CA GLY A 9 -14.97 26.56 18.81
C GLY A 9 -14.17 26.19 20.07
N ALA A 10 -13.86 27.15 20.90
CA ALA A 10 -13.38 26.99 22.28
C ALA A 10 -14.55 26.76 23.24
N ALA A 11 -14.34 25.93 24.27
CA ALA A 11 -14.93 26.00 25.62
C ALA A 11 -14.22 24.96 26.48
N THR A 12 -13.35 25.29 27.37
CA THR A 12 -13.40 25.66 28.80
C THR A 12 -14.28 24.77 29.69
N GLY A 13 -13.68 24.27 30.73
CA GLY A 13 -14.34 23.86 31.97
C GLY A 13 -13.83 22.54 32.47
N THR A 14 -13.02 22.57 33.35
CA THR A 14 -12.88 22.66 34.82
C THR A 14 -12.66 21.31 35.48
N ALA A 15 -11.63 21.32 36.28
CA ALA A 15 -11.17 20.36 37.25
C ALA A 15 -12.23 19.93 38.29
N SER A 16 -12.09 18.71 38.79
CA SER A 16 -12.32 18.40 40.19
C SER A 16 -11.78 16.99 40.51
N ASP A 17 -10.75 16.93 41.27
CA ASP A 17 -10.47 15.94 42.30
C ASP A 17 -11.22 16.40 43.55
N PRO A 18 -11.57 15.60 44.58
CA PRO A 18 -10.71 14.69 45.30
C PRO A 18 -11.40 13.53 46.09
N THR A 19 -10.55 12.79 46.78
CA THR A 19 -10.70 12.15 48.14
C THR A 19 -11.36 10.79 48.24
N GLU A 20 -10.53 9.89 48.77
CA GLU A 20 -10.60 9.16 50.06
C GLU A 20 -11.80 8.23 50.29
N ASP A 21 -11.68 7.02 50.66
CA ASP A 21 -11.26 6.45 51.91
C ASP A 21 -11.46 4.92 51.99
N SER A 22 -10.56 4.28 52.67
CA SER A 22 -10.69 3.28 53.75
C SER A 22 -11.21 1.86 53.50
N ASP A 23 -10.32 0.99 53.86
CA ASP A 23 -10.48 -0.12 54.87
C ASP A 23 -11.41 -1.30 54.57
N THR A 24 -10.92 -2.50 54.60
CA THR A 24 -10.87 -3.40 55.77
C THR A 24 -10.48 -4.83 55.40
N THR A 25 -9.48 -5.31 55.99
CA THR A 25 -9.28 -6.59 56.70
C THR A 25 -9.89 -7.91 56.17
N GLY A 26 -9.02 -8.92 56.18
CA GLY A 26 -9.45 -10.32 56.24
C GLY A 26 -8.42 -11.37 55.85
N ASP A 27 -7.52 -11.68 56.71
CA ASP A 27 -6.77 -12.95 56.85
C ASP A 27 -7.66 -13.89 57.74
N PRO A 28 -7.46 -15.20 57.92
CA PRO A 28 -6.42 -16.15 57.51
C PRO A 28 -6.93 -17.59 57.17
N GLY A 29 -6.00 -18.49 56.88
CA GLY A 29 -6.24 -19.95 57.06
C GLY A 29 -5.41 -20.82 56.14
N THR A 30 -4.28 -21.19 56.56
CA THR A 30 -3.75 -22.42 57.20
C THR A 30 -3.89 -23.76 56.46
N SER A 31 -2.77 -24.44 56.49
CA SER A 31 -2.49 -25.90 56.46
C SER A 31 -2.11 -26.47 55.10
N GLY A 32 -1.11 -27.26 54.96
CA GLY A 32 -0.16 -27.99 55.77
C GLY A 32 0.64 -28.91 54.91
N ASN A 33 1.88 -29.01 55.18
CA ASN A 33 2.64 -30.19 55.61
C ASN A 33 2.76 -31.38 54.61
N THR A 34 3.93 -31.81 54.26
CA THR A 34 4.87 -32.81 54.83
C THR A 34 6.01 -33.05 53.84
N ASN A 35 7.20 -32.84 54.15
CA ASN A 35 8.24 -33.68 54.80
C ASN A 35 8.97 -34.67 53.88
N ALA A 36 10.24 -34.52 53.78
CA ALA A 36 11.33 -35.44 54.14
C ALA A 36 12.52 -35.43 53.19
N GLY A 37 13.71 -35.23 53.77
CA GLY A 37 14.96 -35.68 53.15
C GLY A 37 16.18 -34.77 53.33
N ARG A 38 16.79 -34.79 54.51
CA ARG A 38 18.20 -34.38 54.80
C ARG A 38 19.12 -35.61 54.63
N PRO A 39 20.48 -35.54 54.51
CA PRO A 39 21.40 -34.50 54.96
C PRO A 39 22.61 -34.23 54.02
N GLY A 40 23.32 -33.13 54.30
CA GLY A 40 24.66 -32.86 53.76
C GLY A 40 25.18 -31.49 54.20
N SER A 41 25.78 -31.47 55.37
CA SER A 41 26.51 -30.37 55.95
C SER A 41 27.73 -29.95 55.13
N THR A 42 27.83 -28.70 54.72
CA THR A 42 29.12 -28.00 54.56
C THR A 42 28.99 -26.52 54.86
N ALA A 43 29.80 -26.09 55.79
CA ALA A 43 30.32 -24.78 56.18
C ALA A 43 29.64 -23.52 55.63
N GLY A 44 29.24 -22.67 56.55
CA GLY A 44 28.66 -21.36 56.33
C GLY A 44 29.50 -20.45 55.45
N ALA A 45 29.00 -20.17 54.29
CA ALA A 45 29.34 -18.99 53.54
C ALA A 45 28.40 -17.88 54.00
N ALA A 46 28.96 -16.81 54.53
CA ALA A 46 28.21 -15.58 54.83
C ALA A 46 27.44 -15.14 53.56
N PRO A 47 26.22 -14.61 53.68
CA PRO A 47 25.45 -14.10 52.54
C PRO A 47 26.32 -13.10 51.76
N PRO A 48 26.31 -13.11 50.44
CA PRO A 48 27.03 -12.11 49.67
C PRO A 48 26.48 -10.73 50.02
N VAL A 49 27.36 -9.87 50.59
CA VAL A 49 27.06 -8.47 50.81
C VAL A 49 26.69 -7.89 49.44
N GLU A 50 25.45 -7.48 49.27
CA GLU A 50 25.01 -6.77 48.07
C GLU A 50 25.96 -5.58 47.85
N SER A 51 26.69 -5.64 46.76
CA SER A 51 27.69 -4.65 46.40
C SER A 51 26.94 -3.41 45.90
N ALA A 52 26.98 -2.34 46.70
CA ALA A 52 26.46 -1.05 46.27
C ALA A 52 27.00 -0.69 44.89
N ALA A 53 26.12 -0.27 43.96
CA ALA A 53 26.54 0.18 42.64
C ALA A 53 27.50 1.37 42.81
N TRP A 54 28.53 1.44 41.98
CA TRP A 54 29.54 2.52 42.05
C TRP A 54 28.90 3.91 41.99
N GLU A 55 27.87 4.08 41.16
CA GLU A 55 27.12 5.33 41.01
C GLU A 55 26.41 5.75 42.29
N ASP A 56 25.91 4.78 43.08
CA ASP A 56 25.31 5.06 44.39
C ASP A 56 26.35 5.51 45.39
N VAL A 57 27.54 4.90 45.39
CA VAL A 57 28.67 5.30 46.22
C VAL A 57 29.10 6.73 45.87
N VAL A 58 29.25 7.06 44.60
CA VAL A 58 29.61 8.42 44.13
C VAL A 58 28.53 9.43 44.51
N THR A 59 27.27 9.10 44.26
CA THR A 59 26.15 10.00 44.57
C THR A 59 26.03 10.26 46.07
N THR A 60 26.22 9.22 46.91
CA THR A 60 26.22 9.36 48.39
C THR A 60 27.39 10.19 48.85
N ALA A 61 28.58 10.02 48.24
CA ALA A 61 29.76 10.84 48.57
C ALA A 61 29.53 12.32 48.24
N LEU A 62 28.89 12.62 47.10
CA LEU A 62 28.61 14.00 46.68
C LEU A 62 27.52 14.69 47.49
N LEU A 63 26.48 13.96 47.88
CA LEU A 63 25.36 14.50 48.65
C LEU A 63 25.58 14.50 50.16
N GLY A 64 26.51 13.69 50.66
CA GLY A 64 26.78 13.44 52.08
C GLY A 64 25.87 12.37 52.69
N THR A 65 26.46 11.58 53.61
CA THR A 65 25.77 10.45 54.28
C THR A 65 24.60 10.88 55.18
N ALA A 66 24.53 12.16 55.56
CA ALA A 66 23.41 12.72 56.32
C ALA A 66 22.15 12.95 55.46
N ARG A 67 22.33 13.17 54.15
CA ARG A 67 21.22 13.42 53.21
C ARG A 67 20.80 12.18 52.43
N ARG A 68 21.75 11.31 52.16
CA ARG A 68 21.49 10.03 51.48
C ARG A 68 22.13 8.91 52.30
N PRO A 69 21.35 7.94 52.81
CA PRO A 69 21.90 6.78 53.50
C PRO A 69 22.82 6.01 52.55
N GLY A 70 24.05 5.79 52.93
CA GLY A 70 25.01 4.97 52.19
C GLY A 70 24.81 3.48 52.44
N PRO A 71 25.70 2.63 51.87
CA PRO A 71 25.68 1.20 52.11
C PRO A 71 25.88 0.94 53.62
N ALA A 72 24.96 0.17 54.19
CA ALA A 72 25.04 -0.18 55.62
C ALA A 72 26.15 -1.21 55.86
N ALA A 73 26.99 -0.99 56.86
CA ALA A 73 27.97 -1.97 57.34
C ALA A 73 27.82 -2.16 58.84
N PRO A 74 27.65 -3.41 59.33
CA PRO A 74 27.49 -3.67 60.76
C PRO A 74 28.69 -3.16 61.57
N GLY A 75 28.41 -2.37 62.58
CA GLY A 75 29.44 -1.85 63.51
C GLY A 75 30.26 -0.64 63.01
N LYS A 76 29.92 -0.05 61.86
CA LYS A 76 30.59 1.15 61.33
C LYS A 76 29.63 2.33 61.21
N ASP A 77 30.18 3.55 61.40
CA ASP A 77 29.40 4.72 61.03
C ASP A 77 29.18 4.87 59.54
N ALA A 78 28.25 5.71 59.13
CA ALA A 78 27.85 5.84 57.72
C ALA A 78 29.01 6.35 56.84
N ALA A 79 29.91 7.17 57.35
CA ALA A 79 31.06 7.69 56.60
C ALA A 79 32.12 6.59 56.38
N ALA A 80 32.43 5.84 57.46
CA ALA A 80 33.35 4.70 57.36
C ALA A 80 32.82 3.59 56.42
N ALA A 81 31.52 3.30 56.48
CA ALA A 81 30.89 2.35 55.58
C ALA A 81 30.96 2.79 54.11
N LEU A 82 30.78 4.08 53.82
CA LEU A 82 30.92 4.65 52.49
C LEU A 82 32.36 4.56 51.97
N LEU A 83 33.35 4.85 52.81
CA LEU A 83 34.78 4.72 52.43
C LEU A 83 35.17 3.27 52.13
N ASP A 84 34.70 2.33 52.92
CA ASP A 84 34.93 0.90 52.66
C ASP A 84 34.28 0.47 51.34
N ALA A 85 33.05 0.88 51.06
CA ALA A 85 32.37 0.60 49.80
C ALA A 85 33.12 1.21 48.61
N ALA A 86 33.65 2.45 48.77
CA ALA A 86 34.47 3.11 47.76
C ALA A 86 35.81 2.37 47.52
N ALA A 87 36.48 1.92 48.60
CA ALA A 87 37.70 1.14 48.51
C ALA A 87 37.47 -0.20 47.75
N VAL A 88 36.44 -0.94 48.16
CA VAL A 88 36.05 -2.20 47.48
C VAL A 88 35.65 -1.94 46.02
N GLY A 89 34.86 -0.92 45.76
CA GLY A 89 34.46 -0.53 44.39
C GLY A 89 35.65 -0.17 43.52
N THR A 90 36.64 0.56 44.07
CA THR A 90 37.87 0.93 43.39
C THR A 90 38.71 -0.30 43.03
N VAL A 91 38.88 -1.21 44.00
CA VAL A 91 39.62 -2.49 43.75
C VAL A 91 38.91 -3.30 42.65
N ARG A 92 37.59 -3.46 42.73
CA ARG A 92 36.80 -4.17 41.69
C ARG A 92 36.96 -3.55 40.31
N ARG A 93 36.90 -2.23 40.19
CA ARG A 93 37.08 -1.53 38.90
C ARG A 93 38.51 -1.68 38.36
N ARG A 94 39.53 -1.67 39.23
CA ARG A 94 40.92 -1.87 38.81
C ARG A 94 41.25 -3.34 38.50
N ALA A 95 40.64 -4.28 39.23
CA ALA A 95 40.85 -5.72 39.01
C ALA A 95 40.12 -6.24 37.75
N GLY A 96 39.28 -5.44 37.13
CA GLY A 96 38.38 -5.87 36.06
C GLY A 96 37.17 -6.63 36.61
N ILE A 97 36.03 -6.41 36.00
CA ILE A 97 34.82 -7.19 36.27
C ILE A 97 35.06 -8.55 35.61
N ARG A 98 34.87 -9.66 36.32
CA ARG A 98 34.82 -10.98 35.68
C ARG A 98 33.80 -10.89 34.54
N PRO A 99 34.18 -11.31 33.33
CA PRO A 99 33.18 -11.38 32.24
C PRO A 99 32.01 -12.23 32.74
N ALA A 100 30.80 -11.73 32.46
CA ALA A 100 29.61 -12.55 32.67
C ALA A 100 29.78 -13.88 31.95
N PRO A 101 29.19 -14.97 32.45
CA PRO A 101 29.18 -16.22 31.69
C PRO A 101 28.72 -15.90 30.27
N ALA A 102 29.39 -16.48 29.28
CA ALA A 102 29.02 -16.28 27.90
C ALA A 102 27.54 -16.65 27.75
N ALA A 103 26.75 -15.69 27.21
CA ALA A 103 25.39 -16.01 26.87
C ALA A 103 25.39 -17.20 25.90
N PRO A 104 24.36 -18.07 25.95
CA PRO A 104 24.26 -19.17 25.00
C PRO A 104 24.36 -18.60 23.59
N LEU A 105 25.11 -19.25 22.73
CA LEU A 105 25.23 -18.88 21.32
C LEU A 105 23.83 -18.86 20.73
N LEU A 106 23.51 -17.77 20.08
CA LEU A 106 22.24 -17.66 19.35
C LEU A 106 22.23 -18.66 18.21
N GLU A 107 21.08 -19.29 17.99
CA GLU A 107 20.88 -20.13 16.83
C GLU A 107 21.10 -19.28 15.55
N PRO A 108 21.90 -19.75 14.59
CA PRO A 108 22.17 -18.99 13.38
C PRO A 108 20.90 -18.78 12.56
N ALA A 109 20.86 -17.69 11.80
CA ALA A 109 19.77 -17.46 10.84
C ALA A 109 19.70 -18.61 9.82
N ALA A 110 18.48 -18.93 9.38
CA ALA A 110 18.28 -19.88 8.29
C ALA A 110 19.09 -19.48 7.05
N PRO A 111 19.71 -20.43 6.34
CA PRO A 111 20.46 -20.13 5.12
C PRO A 111 19.52 -19.56 4.06
N ASP A 112 20.02 -18.58 3.32
CA ASP A 112 19.31 -17.99 2.19
C ASP A 112 19.83 -18.67 0.91
N PRO A 113 18.98 -19.41 0.17
CA PRO A 113 19.41 -20.15 -1.03
C PRO A 113 19.57 -19.24 -2.26
N ARG A 114 19.15 -17.98 -2.18
CA ARG A 114 19.23 -17.04 -3.30
C ARG A 114 20.68 -16.70 -3.63
N PRO A 115 20.99 -16.38 -4.91
CA PRO A 115 22.33 -16.02 -5.32
C PRO A 115 22.80 -14.72 -4.65
N ALA A 116 24.11 -14.61 -4.45
CA ALA A 116 24.71 -13.41 -3.88
C ALA A 116 24.58 -12.22 -4.83
N LEU A 117 24.39 -11.03 -4.26
CA LEU A 117 24.32 -9.79 -5.01
C LEU A 117 25.68 -9.49 -5.70
N PRO A 118 25.71 -9.11 -7.01
CA PRO A 118 26.93 -8.71 -7.70
C PRO A 118 27.68 -7.60 -6.97
N ALA A 119 29.01 -7.60 -7.04
CA ALA A 119 29.84 -6.65 -6.29
C ALA A 119 29.58 -5.17 -6.65
N ALA A 120 29.26 -4.87 -7.92
CA ALA A 120 28.89 -3.54 -8.35
C ALA A 120 27.55 -3.08 -7.74
N ALA A 121 26.52 -3.94 -7.81
CA ALA A 121 25.21 -3.68 -7.23
C ALA A 121 25.28 -3.55 -5.69
N ARG A 122 26.16 -4.32 -5.02
CA ARG A 122 26.41 -4.20 -3.57
C ARG A 122 27.00 -2.83 -3.21
N ARG A 123 27.97 -2.33 -3.97
CA ARG A 123 28.53 -0.98 -3.78
C ARG A 123 27.45 0.09 -4.02
N ARG A 124 26.62 -0.09 -5.03
CA ARG A 124 25.50 0.80 -5.32
C ARG A 124 24.53 0.88 -4.14
N LEU A 125 24.11 -0.25 -3.61
CA LEU A 125 23.24 -0.31 -2.43
C LEU A 125 23.84 0.42 -1.23
N ALA A 126 25.15 0.20 -0.98
CA ALA A 126 25.82 0.90 0.12
C ALA A 126 25.78 2.42 -0.06
N THR A 127 25.94 2.93 -1.29
CA THR A 127 25.82 4.37 -1.60
C THR A 127 24.40 4.87 -1.38
N LEU A 128 23.38 4.14 -1.87
CA LEU A 128 21.96 4.50 -1.71
C LEU A 128 21.53 4.54 -0.23
N LEU A 129 22.07 3.65 0.60
CA LEU A 129 21.77 3.60 2.03
C LEU A 129 22.56 4.62 2.86
N ALA A 130 23.72 5.09 2.37
CA ALA A 130 24.53 6.11 3.03
C ALA A 130 23.94 7.52 2.85
N ASP A 131 23.16 7.74 1.80
CA ASP A 131 22.51 9.02 1.52
C ASP A 131 21.30 9.21 2.45
N ARG A 132 21.50 9.99 3.52
CA ARG A 132 20.45 10.27 4.49
C ARG A 132 19.65 11.50 4.07
N PRO A 133 18.30 11.42 4.01
CA PRO A 133 17.49 12.61 3.83
C PRO A 133 17.73 13.57 4.99
N GLY A 134 18.37 14.72 4.69
CA GLY A 134 18.63 15.77 5.67
C GLY A 134 20.10 16.17 5.88
N ALA A 135 21.07 15.49 5.28
CA ALA A 135 22.49 15.88 5.36
C ALA A 135 22.87 17.01 4.38
N GLY A 136 22.02 17.29 3.40
CA GLY A 136 22.14 18.45 2.49
C GLY A 136 20.92 19.34 2.68
N GLY A 137 21.12 20.59 3.10
CA GLY A 137 20.07 21.55 3.46
C GLY A 137 18.92 21.63 2.47
N SER A 138 17.73 21.75 3.01
CA SER A 138 16.47 22.02 2.33
C SER A 138 16.57 23.31 1.51
N GLY A 139 16.92 23.24 0.23
CA GLY A 139 16.93 24.49 -0.49
C GLY A 139 17.41 24.52 -1.92
N ARG A 140 17.92 23.59 -2.56
CA ARG A 140 18.09 23.54 -4.02
C ARG A 140 18.26 22.08 -4.45
N ARG A 141 17.27 21.53 -5.12
CA ARG A 141 17.48 20.34 -5.93
C ARG A 141 18.43 20.76 -7.06
N GLY A 142 19.72 20.50 -6.88
CA GLY A 142 20.72 20.77 -7.91
C GLY A 142 20.59 19.79 -9.08
N THR A 143 21.62 19.74 -9.91
CA THR A 143 21.71 18.85 -11.09
C THR A 143 21.90 17.36 -10.75
N ALA A 144 22.16 17.01 -9.48
CA ALA A 144 22.40 15.64 -9.05
C ALA A 144 21.10 14.84 -8.91
N PRO A 145 21.10 13.53 -9.30
CA PRO A 145 19.99 12.62 -9.07
C PRO A 145 19.61 12.52 -7.60
N ASP A 146 18.30 12.37 -7.31
CA ASP A 146 17.81 12.10 -5.96
C ASP A 146 17.96 10.62 -5.63
N LEU A 147 18.98 10.27 -4.87
CA LEU A 147 19.26 8.88 -4.50
C LEU A 147 18.18 8.28 -3.60
N THR A 148 17.43 9.11 -2.86
CA THR A 148 16.34 8.61 -2.00
C THR A 148 15.16 8.10 -2.82
N GLU A 149 14.92 8.66 -4.01
CA GLU A 149 13.88 8.21 -4.94
C GLU A 149 14.34 7.02 -5.82
N LEU A 150 15.64 6.76 -5.89
CA LEU A 150 16.19 5.61 -6.62
C LEU A 150 16.17 4.32 -5.82
N LEU A 151 16.20 4.38 -4.49
CA LEU A 151 16.22 3.19 -3.64
C LEU A 151 14.97 2.30 -3.84
N PRO A 152 13.72 2.82 -3.93
CA PRO A 152 12.55 1.99 -4.24
C PRO A 152 12.68 1.25 -5.57
N GLN A 153 13.18 1.94 -6.62
CA GLN A 153 13.36 1.37 -7.96
C GLN A 153 14.44 0.29 -7.96
N TRP A 154 15.53 0.53 -7.23
CA TRP A 154 16.61 -0.43 -7.05
C TRP A 154 16.11 -1.70 -6.33
N LEU A 155 15.30 -1.53 -5.26
CA LEU A 155 14.69 -2.64 -4.53
C LEU A 155 13.71 -3.44 -5.39
N SER A 156 12.93 -2.79 -6.26
CA SER A 156 12.07 -3.49 -7.22
C SER A 156 12.92 -4.35 -8.17
N ALA A 157 13.92 -3.74 -8.81
CA ALA A 157 14.76 -4.41 -9.80
C ALA A 157 15.57 -5.60 -9.23
N VAL A 158 16.04 -5.48 -7.98
CA VAL A 158 16.78 -6.58 -7.32
C VAL A 158 15.85 -7.73 -6.91
N ASN A 159 14.63 -7.42 -6.49
CA ASN A 159 13.63 -8.43 -6.10
C ASN A 159 13.13 -9.24 -7.31
N GLU A 160 12.98 -8.62 -8.48
CA GLU A 160 12.65 -9.31 -9.73
C GLU A 160 13.68 -10.40 -10.08
N ARG A 161 14.94 -10.21 -9.68
CA ARG A 161 16.04 -11.14 -9.93
C ARG A 161 16.35 -12.08 -8.77
N SER A 162 15.61 -11.95 -7.67
CA SER A 162 15.70 -12.83 -6.51
C SER A 162 17.10 -12.96 -5.90
N PHE A 163 17.89 -11.89 -5.86
CA PHE A 163 19.19 -11.88 -5.17
C PHE A 163 19.03 -11.88 -3.65
N ALA A 164 20.01 -12.48 -2.94
CA ALA A 164 20.10 -12.40 -1.48
C ALA A 164 20.76 -11.08 -1.04
N ALA A 165 20.23 -10.49 0.03
CA ALA A 165 20.80 -9.27 0.60
C ALA A 165 22.14 -9.52 1.27
N PRO A 166 23.15 -8.63 1.06
CA PRO A 166 24.42 -8.69 1.76
C PRO A 166 24.24 -8.51 3.27
N PRO A 167 24.74 -9.41 4.11
CA PRO A 167 24.52 -9.36 5.56
C PRO A 167 24.95 -8.05 6.20
N GLU A 168 26.05 -7.47 5.74
CA GLU A 168 26.63 -6.24 6.26
C GLU A 168 25.76 -4.98 5.99
N LEU A 169 24.90 -5.02 4.98
CA LEU A 169 24.01 -3.91 4.62
C LEU A 169 22.60 -4.04 5.21
N LEU A 170 22.25 -5.20 5.78
CA LEU A 170 20.94 -5.46 6.36
C LEU A 170 20.56 -4.46 7.48
N PRO A 171 21.45 -4.11 8.44
CA PRO A 171 21.09 -3.15 9.47
C PRO A 171 20.70 -1.78 8.88
N ALA A 172 21.47 -1.24 7.94
CA ALA A 172 21.19 0.04 7.31
C ALA A 172 19.90 -0.01 6.47
N LEU A 173 19.65 -1.12 5.76
CA LEU A 173 18.42 -1.34 5.00
C LEU A 173 17.19 -1.38 5.92
N LEU A 174 17.27 -2.11 7.03
CA LEU A 174 16.17 -2.20 7.99
C LEU A 174 15.92 -0.88 8.70
N ASP A 175 16.96 -0.10 9.04
CA ASP A 175 16.79 1.23 9.61
C ASP A 175 16.12 2.20 8.62
N THR A 176 16.50 2.16 7.35
CA THR A 176 15.88 2.96 6.29
C THR A 176 14.40 2.59 6.13
N ALA A 177 14.08 1.30 6.07
CA ALA A 177 12.71 0.81 5.96
C ALA A 177 11.87 1.07 7.24
N ARG A 178 12.49 1.23 8.41
CA ARG A 178 11.80 1.68 9.62
C ARG A 178 11.26 3.09 9.44
N GLY A 179 12.05 3.99 8.89
CA GLY A 179 11.68 5.39 8.66
C GLY A 179 10.73 5.61 7.48
N ARG A 180 10.79 4.74 6.46
CA ARG A 180 10.00 4.82 5.23
C ARG A 180 9.10 3.59 5.08
N THR A 181 7.81 3.78 5.35
CA THR A 181 6.82 2.68 5.34
C THR A 181 6.61 2.08 3.94
N ASP A 182 6.76 2.89 2.90
CA ASP A 182 6.69 2.49 1.49
C ASP A 182 7.79 1.48 1.09
N LEU A 183 8.96 1.57 1.74
CA LEU A 183 10.08 0.66 1.47
C LEU A 183 9.99 -0.67 2.22
N ARG A 184 9.12 -0.79 3.25
CA ARG A 184 9.06 -2.00 4.09
C ARG A 184 8.83 -3.29 3.29
N PRO A 185 7.80 -3.39 2.43
CA PRO A 185 7.56 -4.62 1.69
C PRO A 185 8.76 -5.03 0.80
N PRO A 186 9.27 -4.17 -0.11
CA PRO A 186 10.37 -4.55 -0.99
C PRO A 186 11.69 -4.76 -0.23
N ALA A 187 11.95 -4.02 0.85
CA ALA A 187 13.14 -4.21 1.68
C ALA A 187 13.11 -5.55 2.42
N LEU A 188 11.96 -5.96 2.97
CA LEU A 188 11.82 -7.25 3.66
C LEU A 188 11.88 -8.43 2.69
N GLN A 189 11.31 -8.30 1.50
CA GLN A 189 11.43 -9.29 0.44
C GLN A 189 12.91 -9.50 0.07
N PHE A 190 13.66 -8.43 -0.15
CA PHE A 190 15.09 -8.51 -0.44
C PHE A 190 15.89 -9.06 0.72
N ALA A 191 15.66 -8.61 1.95
CA ALA A 191 16.38 -9.00 3.14
C ALA A 191 16.17 -10.48 3.54
N GLY A 192 15.02 -11.07 3.19
CA GLY A 192 14.73 -12.49 3.36
C GLY A 192 14.73 -12.97 4.83
N PRO A 193 15.03 -14.28 5.07
CA PRO A 193 14.94 -14.88 6.41
C PRO A 193 15.81 -14.20 7.47
N ARG A 194 16.95 -13.62 7.05
CA ARG A 194 17.86 -12.93 7.97
C ARG A 194 17.24 -11.67 8.59
N ALA A 195 16.35 -10.98 7.85
CA ALA A 195 15.63 -9.83 8.42
C ALA A 195 14.76 -10.22 9.61
N LEU A 196 14.06 -11.34 9.52
CA LEU A 196 13.23 -11.86 10.61
C LEU A 196 14.06 -12.29 11.81
N TRP A 197 15.19 -12.94 11.56
CA TRP A 197 16.13 -13.31 12.60
C TRP A 197 16.69 -12.08 13.33
N LEU A 198 17.14 -11.06 12.59
CA LEU A 198 17.60 -9.79 13.17
C LEU A 198 16.50 -9.06 13.94
N ALA A 199 15.26 -9.07 13.45
CA ALA A 199 14.12 -8.42 14.09
C ALA A 199 13.71 -9.06 15.43
N ARG A 200 14.04 -10.35 15.65
CA ARG A 200 13.89 -11.01 16.97
C ARG A 200 14.93 -10.52 17.97
N LEU A 201 16.08 -10.08 17.50
CA LEU A 201 17.20 -9.61 18.32
C LEU A 201 17.15 -8.11 18.61
N ASN A 202 16.61 -7.32 17.65
CA ASN A 202 16.53 -5.87 17.78
C ASN A 202 15.08 -5.39 17.82
N PRO A 203 14.62 -4.83 18.98
CA PRO A 203 13.26 -4.32 19.12
C PRO A 203 12.87 -3.23 18.12
N ASP A 204 13.82 -2.47 17.61
CA ASP A 204 13.58 -1.39 16.63
C ASP A 204 13.06 -1.91 15.30
N TRP A 205 13.33 -3.17 14.96
CA TRP A 205 12.91 -3.83 13.72
C TRP A 205 11.67 -4.72 13.88
N LYS A 206 10.90 -4.59 14.98
CA LYS A 206 9.66 -5.37 15.21
C LYS A 206 8.63 -5.26 14.09
N TYR A 207 8.68 -4.19 13.28
CA TYR A 207 7.82 -4.07 12.11
C TYR A 207 8.02 -5.22 11.11
N ALA A 208 9.26 -5.76 11.00
CA ALA A 208 9.54 -6.89 10.12
C ALA A 208 8.83 -8.18 10.60
N LEU A 209 8.72 -8.38 11.91
CA LEU A 209 7.98 -9.53 12.47
C LEU A 209 6.49 -9.43 12.18
N ARG A 210 5.91 -8.21 12.23
CA ARG A 210 4.50 -8.00 11.90
C ARG A 210 4.21 -8.22 10.42
N ALA A 211 5.12 -7.79 9.54
CA ALA A 211 5.01 -8.06 8.11
C ALA A 211 5.22 -9.55 7.79
N GLY A 212 6.12 -10.21 8.54
CA GLY A 212 6.36 -11.66 8.45
C GLY A 212 5.15 -12.49 8.90
N SER A 213 4.39 -12.00 9.89
CA SER A 213 3.15 -12.65 10.31
C SER A 213 2.06 -12.60 9.23
N SER A 214 2.14 -11.63 8.33
CA SER A 214 1.16 -11.48 7.23
C SER A 214 1.48 -12.32 5.98
N GLY A 215 2.64 -12.99 5.89
CA GLY A 215 2.98 -13.72 4.68
C GLY A 215 4.02 -14.84 4.78
N THR A 216 4.86 -14.86 5.83
CA THR A 216 5.96 -15.84 5.91
C THR A 216 5.69 -17.07 6.77
N ASN A 217 4.56 -17.08 7.49
CA ASN A 217 4.14 -18.24 8.30
C ASN A 217 2.88 -18.91 7.75
N LEU A 218 2.45 -18.54 6.54
CA LEU A 218 1.35 -19.26 5.91
C LEU A 218 1.85 -20.65 5.50
N PRO A 219 1.08 -21.71 5.78
CA PRO A 219 1.39 -23.03 5.27
C PRO A 219 1.43 -23.01 3.76
N ALA A 220 2.23 -23.91 3.18
CA ALA A 220 2.19 -24.10 1.74
C ALA A 220 0.75 -24.43 1.32
N PRO A 221 0.19 -23.80 0.27
CA PRO A 221 -1.20 -24.04 -0.15
C PRO A 221 -1.52 -25.51 -0.42
N GLN A 222 -0.49 -26.34 -0.68
CA GLN A 222 -0.59 -27.78 -0.91
C GLN A 222 -0.68 -28.61 0.38
N ASP A 223 -0.34 -28.02 1.54
CA ASP A 223 -0.41 -28.69 2.83
C ASP A 223 -1.81 -28.54 3.43
N ALA A 224 -2.74 -29.39 3.00
CA ALA A 224 -4.15 -29.30 3.34
C ALA A 224 -4.41 -29.35 4.85
N ASP A 225 -3.60 -30.10 5.62
CA ASP A 225 -3.79 -30.22 7.07
C ASP A 225 -3.40 -28.93 7.79
N GLN A 226 -2.26 -28.36 7.46
CA GLN A 226 -1.82 -27.08 8.03
C GLN A 226 -2.71 -25.91 7.57
N VAL A 227 -3.17 -25.90 6.31
CA VAL A 227 -4.15 -24.93 5.81
C VAL A 227 -5.43 -24.99 6.62
N ARG A 228 -5.97 -26.21 6.86
CA ARG A 228 -7.21 -26.37 7.64
C ARG A 228 -7.02 -25.96 9.10
N LEU A 229 -5.89 -26.32 9.71
CA LEU A 229 -5.56 -25.91 11.09
C LEU A 229 -5.53 -24.37 11.23
N LEU A 230 -4.80 -23.69 10.35
CA LEU A 230 -4.71 -22.23 10.37
C LEU A 230 -6.05 -21.57 10.04
N TRP A 231 -6.87 -22.18 9.16
CA TRP A 231 -8.21 -21.69 8.87
C TRP A 231 -9.14 -21.74 10.09
N GLN A 232 -9.02 -22.76 10.94
CA GLN A 232 -9.86 -22.95 12.12
C GLN A 232 -9.37 -22.16 13.34
N GLU A 233 -8.05 -22.07 13.55
CA GLU A 233 -7.46 -21.54 14.78
C GLU A 233 -6.74 -20.19 14.58
N GLY A 234 -6.50 -19.78 13.34
CA GLY A 234 -5.75 -18.57 13.01
C GLY A 234 -6.51 -17.28 13.33
N LEU A 235 -5.76 -16.21 13.51
CA LEU A 235 -6.31 -14.86 13.62
C LEU A 235 -6.99 -14.45 12.31
N PHE A 236 -7.96 -13.56 12.38
CA PHE A 236 -8.72 -13.11 11.21
C PHE A 236 -7.82 -12.64 10.04
N ALA A 237 -6.81 -11.82 10.32
CA ALA A 237 -5.87 -11.35 9.29
C ALA A 237 -5.05 -12.48 8.65
N GLU A 238 -4.71 -13.51 9.43
CA GLU A 238 -4.01 -14.70 8.93
C GLU A 238 -4.92 -15.54 8.04
N ARG A 239 -6.19 -15.69 8.40
CA ARG A 239 -7.20 -16.39 7.61
C ARG A 239 -7.48 -15.68 6.27
N VAL A 240 -7.55 -14.34 6.25
CA VAL A 240 -7.68 -13.56 5.01
C VAL A 240 -6.46 -13.76 4.10
N ALA A 241 -5.26 -13.68 4.66
CA ALA A 241 -4.02 -13.88 3.90
C ALA A 241 -3.90 -15.33 3.39
N LEU A 242 -4.27 -16.31 4.23
CA LEU A 242 -4.32 -17.73 3.86
C LEU A 242 -5.30 -17.97 2.71
N LEU A 243 -6.50 -17.41 2.80
CA LEU A 243 -7.52 -17.54 1.76
C LEU A 243 -7.01 -17.00 0.42
N ALA A 244 -6.37 -15.84 0.42
CA ALA A 244 -5.76 -15.26 -0.78
C ALA A 244 -4.65 -16.15 -1.36
N ALA A 245 -3.79 -16.71 -0.51
CA ALA A 245 -2.71 -17.61 -0.93
C ALA A 245 -3.24 -18.94 -1.50
N VAL A 246 -4.21 -19.57 -0.81
CA VAL A 246 -4.84 -20.80 -1.29
C VAL A 246 -5.58 -20.54 -2.61
N ARG A 247 -6.31 -19.42 -2.71
CA ARG A 247 -7.06 -19.07 -3.93
C ARG A 247 -6.15 -18.86 -5.15
N ALA A 248 -5.00 -18.25 -4.96
CA ALA A 248 -4.03 -18.06 -6.03
C ALA A 248 -3.48 -19.40 -6.57
N HIS A 249 -3.52 -20.47 -5.77
CA HIS A 249 -3.04 -21.80 -6.14
C HIS A 249 -4.17 -22.76 -6.54
N ASP A 250 -5.24 -22.78 -5.76
CA ASP A 250 -6.41 -23.66 -5.91
C ASP A 250 -7.69 -22.91 -5.52
N ALA A 251 -8.37 -22.30 -6.49
CA ALA A 251 -9.59 -21.55 -6.26
C ALA A 251 -10.76 -22.41 -5.74
N PRO A 252 -10.97 -23.65 -6.20
CA PRO A 252 -11.93 -24.59 -5.60
C PRO A 252 -11.68 -24.86 -4.12
N ALA A 253 -10.45 -25.14 -3.72
CA ALA A 253 -10.10 -25.38 -2.31
C ALA A 253 -10.38 -24.14 -1.43
N ALA A 254 -10.02 -22.95 -1.90
CA ALA A 254 -10.34 -21.70 -1.20
C ALA A 254 -11.84 -21.49 -1.00
N ARG A 255 -12.65 -21.79 -2.02
CA ARG A 255 -14.11 -21.71 -1.96
C ARG A 255 -14.71 -22.73 -0.98
N ALA A 256 -14.14 -23.93 -0.92
CA ALA A 256 -14.56 -24.95 0.05
C ALA A 256 -14.32 -24.49 1.49
N LEU A 257 -13.15 -23.89 1.80
CA LEU A 257 -12.87 -23.31 3.13
C LEU A 257 -13.93 -22.26 3.52
N LEU A 258 -14.25 -21.34 2.61
CA LEU A 258 -15.29 -20.33 2.86
C LEU A 258 -16.66 -20.96 3.10
N THR A 259 -17.04 -21.93 2.30
CA THR A 259 -18.36 -22.56 2.40
C THR A 259 -18.53 -23.27 3.73
N GLU A 260 -17.48 -23.91 4.25
CA GLU A 260 -17.48 -24.64 5.53
C GLU A 260 -17.82 -23.73 6.71
N THR A 261 -17.25 -22.52 6.77
CA THR A 261 -17.38 -21.64 7.93
C THR A 261 -18.35 -20.47 7.73
N TRP A 262 -18.87 -20.28 6.50
CA TRP A 262 -19.64 -19.09 6.11
C TRP A 262 -20.78 -18.72 7.08
N SER A 263 -21.55 -19.71 7.54
CA SER A 263 -22.72 -19.47 8.40
C SER A 263 -22.35 -19.01 9.81
N THR A 264 -21.13 -19.30 10.26
CA THR A 264 -20.63 -18.98 11.62
C THR A 264 -19.83 -17.68 11.66
N GLU A 265 -19.41 -17.17 10.51
CA GLU A 265 -18.61 -15.95 10.43
C GLU A 265 -19.42 -14.70 10.77
N ARG A 266 -18.75 -13.65 11.25
CA ARG A 266 -19.35 -12.33 11.45
C ARG A 266 -19.57 -11.64 10.09
N ALA A 267 -20.50 -10.70 10.04
CA ALA A 267 -20.82 -9.99 8.80
C ALA A 267 -19.62 -9.23 8.22
N GLU A 268 -18.80 -8.61 9.08
CA GLU A 268 -17.58 -7.90 8.68
C GLU A 268 -16.55 -8.87 8.09
N ASP A 269 -16.40 -10.05 8.70
CA ASP A 269 -15.45 -11.07 8.26
C ASP A 269 -15.90 -11.66 6.92
N ARG A 270 -17.21 -11.95 6.77
CA ARG A 270 -17.77 -12.40 5.49
C ARG A 270 -17.54 -11.39 4.36
N LEU A 271 -17.66 -10.08 4.66
CA LEU A 271 -17.40 -9.03 3.70
C LEU A 271 -15.95 -9.06 3.19
N MET A 272 -14.98 -9.16 4.10
CA MET A 272 -13.55 -9.22 3.75
C MET A 272 -13.19 -10.51 2.99
N PHE A 273 -13.81 -11.63 3.34
CA PHE A 273 -13.62 -12.87 2.61
C PHE A 273 -14.20 -12.81 1.20
N LEU A 274 -15.39 -12.19 1.00
CA LEU A 274 -15.92 -11.96 -0.35
C LEU A 274 -14.99 -11.06 -1.17
N ASP A 275 -14.46 -10.01 -0.56
CA ASP A 275 -13.55 -9.10 -1.26
C ASP A 275 -12.29 -9.82 -1.78
N SER A 276 -11.81 -10.83 -1.06
CA SER A 276 -10.69 -11.67 -1.52
C SER A 276 -11.01 -12.48 -2.77
N LEU A 277 -12.30 -12.75 -3.08
CA LEU A 277 -12.71 -13.47 -4.28
C LEU A 277 -12.57 -12.64 -5.57
N ARG A 278 -12.37 -11.32 -5.48
CA ARG A 278 -12.10 -10.46 -6.64
C ARG A 278 -10.88 -10.92 -7.43
N THR A 279 -9.89 -11.46 -6.74
CA THR A 279 -8.71 -12.05 -7.38
C THR A 279 -9.06 -13.44 -7.89
N GLY A 280 -8.91 -13.65 -9.20
CA GLY A 280 -9.21 -14.93 -9.83
C GLY A 280 -10.71 -15.28 -9.81
N LEU A 281 -11.59 -14.28 -9.83
CA LEU A 281 -13.05 -14.49 -9.93
C LEU A 281 -13.38 -15.28 -11.20
N ALA A 282 -14.16 -16.34 -11.05
CA ALA A 282 -14.48 -17.28 -12.12
C ALA A 282 -15.95 -17.73 -12.05
N PRO A 283 -16.52 -18.25 -13.15
CA PRO A 283 -17.91 -18.72 -13.18
C PRO A 283 -18.23 -19.77 -12.11
N GLU A 284 -17.25 -20.56 -11.68
CA GLU A 284 -17.41 -21.57 -10.65
C GLU A 284 -17.69 -20.99 -9.26
N ASP A 285 -17.48 -19.66 -9.07
CA ASP A 285 -17.79 -18.96 -7.82
C ASP A 285 -19.29 -18.57 -7.74
N GLU A 286 -20.00 -18.59 -8.87
CA GLU A 286 -21.39 -18.14 -8.96
C GLU A 286 -22.32 -18.82 -7.93
N PRO A 287 -22.32 -20.16 -7.74
CA PRO A 287 -23.24 -20.78 -6.77
C PRO A 287 -23.07 -20.28 -5.34
N PHE A 288 -21.82 -20.03 -4.93
CA PHE A 288 -21.51 -19.48 -3.62
C PHE A 288 -21.95 -18.00 -3.49
N LEU A 289 -21.72 -17.22 -4.53
CA LEU A 289 -22.10 -15.81 -4.57
C LEU A 289 -23.62 -15.61 -4.63
N GLU A 290 -24.35 -16.47 -5.37
CA GLU A 290 -25.82 -16.48 -5.39
C GLU A 290 -26.39 -16.81 -4.00
N GLN A 291 -25.77 -17.73 -3.26
CA GLN A 291 -26.14 -17.98 -1.86
C GLN A 291 -25.90 -16.75 -0.98
N ALA A 292 -24.80 -16.02 -1.19
CA ALA A 292 -24.45 -14.81 -0.44
C ALA A 292 -25.42 -13.64 -0.69
N LEU A 293 -26.17 -13.62 -1.81
CA LEU A 293 -27.28 -12.67 -2.03
C LEU A 293 -28.41 -12.81 -1.00
N SER A 294 -28.51 -13.93 -0.30
CA SER A 294 -29.48 -14.15 0.76
C SER A 294 -28.95 -13.81 2.17
N ASP A 295 -27.78 -13.21 2.27
CA ASP A 295 -27.15 -12.82 3.55
C ASP A 295 -27.97 -11.76 4.28
N ARG A 296 -27.95 -11.80 5.63
CA ARG A 296 -28.61 -10.80 6.48
C ARG A 296 -27.99 -9.42 6.33
N SER A 297 -26.67 -9.35 6.13
CA SER A 297 -25.93 -8.09 5.95
C SER A 297 -26.14 -7.52 4.55
N ARG A 298 -26.62 -6.30 4.49
CA ARG A 298 -26.77 -5.57 3.23
C ARG A 298 -25.44 -5.41 2.48
N ASN A 299 -24.34 -5.16 3.20
CA ASN A 299 -23.03 -4.98 2.59
C ASN A 299 -22.52 -6.28 1.96
N VAL A 300 -22.75 -7.42 2.62
CA VAL A 300 -22.41 -8.75 2.06
C VAL A 300 -23.20 -9.00 0.78
N ARG A 301 -24.51 -8.73 0.78
CA ARG A 301 -25.34 -8.86 -0.43
C ARG A 301 -24.86 -7.95 -1.57
N ALA A 302 -24.55 -6.68 -1.25
CA ALA A 302 -24.08 -5.72 -2.24
C ALA A 302 -22.75 -6.17 -2.88
N THR A 303 -21.79 -6.65 -2.08
CA THR A 303 -20.52 -7.18 -2.59
C THR A 303 -20.72 -8.45 -3.41
N ALA A 304 -21.61 -9.35 -2.98
CA ALA A 304 -21.93 -10.54 -3.77
C ALA A 304 -22.56 -10.17 -5.12
N ALA A 305 -23.49 -9.20 -5.15
CA ALA A 305 -24.10 -8.71 -6.38
C ALA A 305 -23.06 -8.05 -7.31
N GLU A 306 -22.12 -7.28 -6.76
CA GLU A 306 -21.03 -6.67 -7.52
C GLU A 306 -20.14 -7.74 -8.16
N LEU A 307 -19.75 -8.77 -7.41
CA LEU A 307 -18.94 -9.88 -7.92
C LEU A 307 -19.69 -10.67 -9.01
N LEU A 308 -20.98 -10.95 -8.80
CA LEU A 308 -21.81 -11.63 -9.81
C LEU A 308 -21.99 -10.78 -11.09
N SER A 309 -22.07 -9.45 -10.94
CA SER A 309 -22.15 -8.53 -12.08
C SER A 309 -20.84 -8.46 -12.86
N ALA A 310 -19.71 -8.83 -12.23
CA ALA A 310 -18.43 -9.00 -12.92
C ALA A 310 -18.33 -10.32 -13.69
N LEU A 311 -19.33 -11.22 -13.55
CA LEU A 311 -19.46 -12.47 -14.30
C LEU A 311 -20.61 -12.35 -15.31
N PRO A 312 -20.31 -12.02 -16.59
CA PRO A 312 -21.35 -11.76 -17.61
C PRO A 312 -22.29 -12.95 -17.87
N GLY A 313 -21.85 -14.18 -17.58
CA GLY A 313 -22.64 -15.40 -17.71
C GLY A 313 -23.51 -15.76 -16.49
N SER A 314 -23.46 -14.97 -15.41
CA SER A 314 -24.19 -15.30 -14.17
C SER A 314 -25.71 -15.17 -14.31
N ALA A 315 -26.45 -15.93 -13.50
CA ALA A 315 -27.89 -15.84 -13.42
C ALA A 315 -28.36 -14.43 -12.98
N LEU A 316 -27.61 -13.79 -12.06
CA LEU A 316 -27.85 -12.39 -11.69
C LEU A 316 -27.75 -11.46 -12.90
N ALA A 317 -26.68 -11.58 -13.69
CA ALA A 317 -26.49 -10.77 -14.90
C ALA A 317 -27.66 -10.96 -15.91
N ALA A 318 -28.14 -12.18 -16.08
CA ALA A 318 -29.31 -12.47 -16.90
C ALA A 318 -30.60 -11.82 -16.35
N ARG A 319 -30.83 -11.87 -15.02
CA ARG A 319 -31.98 -11.21 -14.37
C ARG A 319 -31.92 -9.68 -14.54
N MET A 320 -30.73 -9.10 -14.36
CA MET A 320 -30.51 -7.65 -14.54
C MET A 320 -30.70 -7.24 -16.00
N ALA A 321 -30.22 -8.03 -16.97
CA ALA A 321 -30.45 -7.79 -18.39
C ALA A 321 -31.95 -7.81 -18.72
N GLY A 322 -32.70 -8.76 -18.19
CA GLY A 322 -34.16 -8.84 -18.37
C GLY A 322 -34.87 -7.55 -17.92
N ARG A 323 -34.48 -7.00 -16.74
CA ARG A 323 -35.05 -5.76 -16.21
C ARG A 323 -34.59 -4.52 -16.98
N ALA A 324 -33.30 -4.39 -17.22
CA ALA A 324 -32.74 -3.21 -17.86
C ALA A 324 -33.18 -3.06 -19.32
N THR A 325 -33.36 -4.15 -20.05
CA THR A 325 -33.85 -4.12 -21.44
C THR A 325 -35.29 -3.67 -21.57
N THR A 326 -36.09 -3.72 -20.50
CA THR A 326 -37.42 -3.10 -20.48
C THR A 326 -37.35 -1.58 -20.28
N CYS A 327 -36.26 -1.10 -19.68
CA CYS A 327 -36.06 0.32 -19.36
C CYS A 327 -35.35 1.09 -20.48
N VAL A 328 -34.54 0.42 -21.31
CA VAL A 328 -33.71 1.06 -22.35
C VAL A 328 -33.98 0.41 -23.70
N ALA A 329 -34.41 1.19 -24.66
CA ALA A 329 -34.77 0.71 -25.99
C ALA A 329 -34.34 1.71 -27.09
N LEU A 330 -34.35 1.27 -28.32
CA LEU A 330 -34.32 2.18 -29.47
C LEU A 330 -35.70 2.84 -29.66
N ASP A 331 -35.68 4.07 -30.15
CA ASP A 331 -36.87 4.76 -30.60
C ASP A 331 -37.50 4.04 -31.82
N GLU A 332 -38.68 4.44 -32.26
CA GLU A 332 -39.39 3.85 -33.40
C GLU A 332 -38.57 3.94 -34.69
N THR A 333 -37.76 4.99 -34.82
CA THR A 333 -36.90 5.21 -36.01
C THR A 333 -35.57 4.44 -35.93
N ARG A 334 -35.27 3.85 -34.78
CA ARG A 334 -34.01 3.15 -34.47
C ARG A 334 -32.76 4.05 -34.59
N THR A 335 -32.93 5.35 -34.43
CA THR A 335 -31.85 6.35 -34.55
C THR A 335 -31.43 6.94 -33.19
N GLY A 336 -32.21 6.72 -32.13
CA GLY A 336 -31.95 7.18 -30.80
C GLY A 336 -32.30 6.15 -29.73
N ILE A 337 -31.86 6.41 -28.52
CA ILE A 337 -32.16 5.62 -27.32
C ILE A 337 -33.21 6.34 -26.50
N VAL A 338 -34.26 5.63 -26.13
CA VAL A 338 -35.30 6.07 -25.20
C VAL A 338 -35.15 5.32 -23.88
N VAL A 339 -35.38 6.03 -22.78
CA VAL A 339 -35.21 5.49 -21.43
C VAL A 339 -36.48 5.67 -20.63
N GLU A 340 -37.03 4.57 -20.12
CA GLU A 340 -38.09 4.58 -19.13
C GLU A 340 -37.59 3.94 -17.82
N ALA A 341 -37.08 4.76 -16.91
CA ALA A 341 -36.50 4.29 -15.67
C ALA A 341 -37.56 3.63 -14.76
N PRO A 342 -37.20 2.61 -13.93
CA PRO A 342 -38.12 1.91 -13.06
C PRO A 342 -38.94 2.86 -12.18
N HIS A 343 -40.21 2.58 -11.98
CA HIS A 343 -41.10 3.37 -11.12
C HIS A 343 -40.92 3.01 -9.63
N GLU A 344 -40.54 1.78 -9.33
CA GLU A 344 -40.32 1.27 -7.98
C GLU A 344 -39.10 0.33 -7.93
N CYS A 345 -38.57 0.11 -6.75
CA CYS A 345 -37.60 -0.94 -6.45
C CYS A 345 -38.33 -2.04 -5.70
N ASP A 346 -38.60 -3.15 -6.37
CA ASP A 346 -39.32 -4.27 -5.79
C ASP A 346 -38.41 -5.15 -4.93
N ALA A 347 -39.04 -6.06 -4.16
CA ALA A 347 -38.30 -6.96 -3.28
C ALA A 347 -37.34 -7.92 -4.04
N ALA A 348 -37.60 -8.21 -5.32
CA ALA A 348 -36.72 -9.03 -6.15
C ALA A 348 -35.48 -8.23 -6.58
N MET A 349 -35.63 -6.94 -6.88
CA MET A 349 -34.51 -6.05 -7.13
C MET A 349 -33.62 -5.90 -5.89
N GLU A 350 -34.24 -5.67 -4.70
CA GLU A 350 -33.49 -5.58 -3.44
C GLU A 350 -32.72 -6.87 -3.10
N ARG A 351 -33.33 -8.03 -3.33
CA ARG A 351 -32.67 -9.33 -3.15
C ARG A 351 -31.48 -9.48 -4.10
N ASP A 352 -31.61 -9.03 -5.33
CA ASP A 352 -30.53 -9.04 -6.34
C ASP A 352 -29.50 -7.92 -6.14
N GLY A 353 -29.51 -7.24 -4.99
CA GLY A 353 -28.48 -6.28 -4.59
C GLY A 353 -28.76 -4.83 -4.94
N VAL A 354 -29.90 -4.51 -5.61
CA VAL A 354 -30.28 -3.12 -5.90
C VAL A 354 -30.56 -2.39 -4.59
N THR A 355 -29.91 -1.27 -4.41
CA THR A 355 -30.09 -0.41 -3.23
C THR A 355 -31.27 0.52 -3.44
N PRO A 356 -32.37 0.42 -2.62
CA PRO A 356 -33.58 1.20 -2.83
C PRO A 356 -33.39 2.69 -2.52
N THR A 357 -32.51 3.04 -1.57
CA THR A 357 -32.27 4.42 -1.14
C THR A 357 -31.07 5.01 -1.87
N PRO A 358 -31.23 6.08 -2.67
CA PRO A 358 -30.13 6.73 -3.35
C PRO A 358 -29.25 7.52 -2.37
N PRO A 359 -27.99 7.79 -2.73
CA PRO A 359 -27.17 8.80 -2.06
C PRO A 359 -27.82 10.19 -2.12
N ALA A 360 -27.42 11.08 -1.20
CA ALA A 360 -27.91 12.46 -1.20
C ALA A 360 -27.66 13.15 -2.56
N GLY A 361 -28.68 13.85 -3.05
CA GLY A 361 -28.61 14.57 -4.33
C GLY A 361 -28.91 13.75 -5.59
N ARG A 362 -29.17 12.45 -5.48
CA ARG A 362 -29.58 11.61 -6.64
C ARG A 362 -31.07 11.29 -6.62
N GLY A 363 -31.69 11.29 -7.82
CA GLY A 363 -33.06 10.84 -8.01
C GLY A 363 -33.21 9.32 -7.82
N LYS A 364 -34.32 8.85 -7.23
CA LYS A 364 -34.57 7.42 -7.00
C LYS A 364 -34.54 6.61 -8.30
N ARG A 365 -35.27 7.09 -9.32
CA ARG A 365 -35.40 6.36 -10.60
C ARG A 365 -34.07 6.25 -11.35
N SER A 366 -33.28 7.34 -11.38
CA SER A 366 -31.96 7.32 -12.01
C SER A 366 -30.98 6.42 -11.25
N TRP A 367 -31.09 6.39 -9.91
CA TRP A 367 -30.29 5.51 -9.07
C TRP A 367 -30.57 4.03 -9.33
N TRP A 368 -31.83 3.64 -9.41
CA TRP A 368 -32.21 2.28 -9.71
C TRP A 368 -31.82 1.86 -11.13
N LEU A 369 -32.11 2.72 -12.12
CA LEU A 369 -31.70 2.47 -13.50
C LEU A 369 -30.20 2.25 -13.63
N SER A 370 -29.40 3.12 -12.98
CA SER A 370 -27.94 3.03 -13.07
C SER A 370 -27.41 1.70 -12.54
N GLN A 371 -27.95 1.19 -11.43
CA GLN A 371 -27.58 -0.10 -10.86
C GLN A 371 -27.99 -1.29 -11.76
N LEU A 372 -29.19 -1.21 -12.36
CA LEU A 372 -29.62 -2.23 -13.32
C LEU A 372 -28.69 -2.28 -14.53
N VAL A 373 -28.40 -1.11 -15.15
CA VAL A 373 -27.57 -1.01 -16.35
C VAL A 373 -26.12 -1.44 -16.08
N GLU A 374 -25.59 -1.11 -14.90
CA GLU A 374 -24.22 -1.48 -14.48
C GLU A 374 -24.04 -2.99 -14.36
N ALA A 375 -25.06 -3.70 -13.93
CA ALA A 375 -25.02 -5.15 -13.73
C ALA A 375 -25.34 -5.97 -14.99
N VAL A 376 -25.72 -5.32 -16.10
CA VAL A 376 -26.01 -5.99 -17.37
C VAL A 376 -24.72 -6.39 -18.07
N PRO A 377 -24.64 -7.63 -18.61
CA PRO A 377 -23.58 -7.98 -19.54
C PRO A 377 -23.57 -7.03 -20.75
N LEU A 378 -22.43 -6.43 -21.03
CA LEU A 378 -22.32 -5.43 -22.09
C LEU A 378 -22.68 -5.97 -23.48
N SER A 379 -22.46 -7.26 -23.72
CA SER A 379 -22.91 -7.97 -24.92
C SER A 379 -24.44 -7.98 -25.11
N ALA A 380 -25.21 -7.90 -24.01
CA ALA A 380 -26.67 -7.82 -24.09
C ALA A 380 -27.15 -6.51 -24.74
N TRP A 381 -26.43 -5.42 -24.56
CA TRP A 381 -26.73 -4.15 -25.24
C TRP A 381 -26.47 -4.23 -26.74
N GLN A 382 -25.39 -4.89 -27.16
CA GLN A 382 -25.12 -5.12 -28.57
C GLN A 382 -26.28 -5.93 -29.22
N ALA A 383 -26.70 -7.00 -28.56
CA ALA A 383 -27.84 -7.80 -29.05
C ALA A 383 -29.14 -6.98 -29.05
N ARG A 384 -29.42 -6.21 -27.99
CA ARG A 384 -30.62 -5.35 -27.86
C ARG A 384 -30.69 -4.30 -28.97
N PHE A 385 -29.54 -3.74 -29.35
CA PHE A 385 -29.46 -2.69 -30.35
C PHE A 385 -29.15 -3.23 -31.78
N GLY A 386 -29.49 -4.49 -32.06
CA GLY A 386 -29.44 -5.06 -33.41
C GLY A 386 -28.03 -5.39 -33.89
N GLY A 387 -27.13 -5.78 -32.98
CA GLY A 387 -25.75 -6.18 -33.31
C GLY A 387 -24.79 -5.00 -33.54
N ARG A 388 -25.16 -3.80 -33.12
CA ARG A 388 -24.29 -2.62 -33.28
C ARG A 388 -23.03 -2.75 -32.43
N ALA A 389 -21.92 -2.28 -32.98
CA ALA A 389 -20.67 -2.14 -32.21
C ALA A 389 -20.79 -1.13 -31.08
N PRO A 390 -20.03 -1.28 -29.97
CA PRO A 390 -20.07 -0.36 -28.83
C PRO A 390 -19.92 1.11 -29.21
N THR A 391 -19.02 1.43 -30.13
CA THR A 391 -18.81 2.80 -30.64
C THR A 391 -20.07 3.39 -31.30
N ALA A 392 -20.80 2.58 -32.06
CA ALA A 392 -22.05 3.01 -32.68
C ALA A 392 -23.18 3.16 -31.67
N ILE A 393 -23.20 2.36 -30.59
CA ILE A 393 -24.17 2.46 -29.50
C ILE A 393 -23.94 3.73 -28.68
N VAL A 394 -22.69 3.98 -28.26
CA VAL A 394 -22.31 5.16 -27.47
C VAL A 394 -22.56 6.48 -28.23
N ALA A 395 -22.45 6.43 -29.57
CA ALA A 395 -22.72 7.60 -30.43
C ALA A 395 -24.22 7.92 -30.62
N LEU A 396 -25.14 7.01 -30.25
CA LEU A 396 -26.57 7.27 -30.38
C LEU A 396 -27.03 8.43 -29.49
N PRO A 397 -27.89 9.32 -30.01
CA PRO A 397 -28.54 10.31 -29.15
C PRO A 397 -29.43 9.59 -28.12
N VAL A 398 -29.46 10.10 -26.90
CA VAL A 398 -30.31 9.60 -25.82
C VAL A 398 -31.33 10.68 -25.46
N ALA A 399 -32.60 10.30 -25.43
CA ALA A 399 -33.70 11.22 -25.14
C ALA A 399 -33.69 11.63 -23.65
N ASP A 400 -34.36 12.76 -23.35
CA ASP A 400 -34.75 13.22 -22.02
C ASP A 400 -33.60 13.33 -21.01
N ASP A 401 -32.43 13.81 -21.45
CA ASP A 401 -31.21 14.03 -20.62
C ASP A 401 -30.65 12.77 -19.91
N TRP A 402 -31.07 11.57 -20.29
CA TRP A 402 -30.59 10.31 -19.72
C TRP A 402 -29.17 9.91 -20.16
N ARG A 403 -28.59 10.63 -21.13
CA ARG A 403 -27.27 10.30 -21.67
C ARG A 403 -26.21 10.16 -20.59
N GLY A 404 -26.15 11.13 -19.65
CA GLY A 404 -25.16 11.14 -18.57
C GLY A 404 -25.24 9.92 -17.66
N GLU A 405 -26.45 9.60 -17.20
CA GLU A 405 -26.69 8.47 -16.32
C GLU A 405 -26.39 7.14 -17.02
N LEU A 406 -26.80 7.00 -18.27
CA LEU A 406 -26.61 5.79 -19.06
C LEU A 406 -25.12 5.54 -19.36
N HIS A 407 -24.40 6.57 -19.81
CA HIS A 407 -22.97 6.46 -20.09
C HIS A 407 -22.17 6.19 -18.82
N ALA A 408 -22.48 6.84 -17.70
CA ALA A 408 -21.82 6.58 -16.42
C ALA A 408 -22.06 5.12 -15.95
N ALA A 409 -23.25 4.57 -16.15
CA ALA A 409 -23.53 3.17 -15.82
C ALA A 409 -22.78 2.21 -16.74
N TRP A 410 -22.71 2.48 -18.04
CA TRP A 410 -21.89 1.69 -18.98
C TRP A 410 -20.39 1.78 -18.67
N CYS A 411 -19.88 2.95 -18.24
CA CYS A 411 -18.47 3.07 -17.80
C CYS A 411 -18.20 2.14 -16.62
N ARG A 412 -19.09 2.11 -15.62
CA ARG A 412 -18.91 1.20 -14.47
C ARG A 412 -19.00 -0.26 -14.87
N ALA A 413 -19.95 -0.61 -15.76
CA ALA A 413 -20.07 -1.96 -16.33
C ALA A 413 -18.81 -2.37 -17.10
N ALA A 414 -18.24 -1.47 -17.93
CA ALA A 414 -17.05 -1.75 -18.73
C ALA A 414 -15.81 -1.99 -17.84
N VAL A 415 -15.67 -1.21 -16.78
CA VAL A 415 -14.61 -1.38 -15.78
C VAL A 415 -14.79 -2.69 -15.00
N LEU A 416 -16.00 -2.99 -14.54
CA LEU A 416 -16.33 -4.17 -13.75
C LEU A 416 -16.10 -5.47 -14.53
N GLN A 417 -16.58 -5.48 -15.77
CA GLN A 417 -16.47 -6.63 -16.69
C GLN A 417 -15.12 -6.68 -17.44
N ARG A 418 -14.26 -5.65 -17.26
CA ARG A 418 -12.98 -5.48 -17.97
C ARG A 418 -13.14 -5.59 -19.50
N ASP A 419 -14.21 -4.98 -20.03
CA ASP A 419 -14.51 -5.01 -21.45
C ASP A 419 -13.71 -3.92 -22.19
N ILE A 420 -12.77 -4.36 -23.01
CA ILE A 420 -11.86 -3.49 -23.75
C ILE A 420 -12.59 -2.68 -24.82
N GLU A 421 -13.52 -3.30 -25.55
CA GLU A 421 -14.23 -2.64 -26.67
C GLU A 421 -15.15 -1.53 -26.17
N TRP A 422 -15.91 -1.79 -25.10
CA TRP A 422 -16.74 -0.80 -24.48
C TRP A 422 -15.93 0.30 -23.80
N SER A 423 -14.82 -0.05 -23.14
CA SER A 423 -13.92 0.94 -22.54
C SER A 423 -13.36 1.89 -23.59
N ARG A 424 -12.93 1.37 -24.74
CA ARG A 424 -12.46 2.16 -25.89
C ARG A 424 -13.56 3.07 -26.45
N ALA A 425 -14.77 2.54 -26.62
CA ALA A 425 -15.91 3.29 -27.13
C ALA A 425 -16.31 4.46 -26.22
N LEU A 426 -16.31 4.23 -24.91
CA LEU A 426 -16.69 5.22 -23.91
C LEU A 426 -15.61 6.28 -23.67
N LEU A 427 -14.33 5.91 -23.79
CA LEU A 427 -13.22 6.88 -23.77
C LEU A 427 -13.27 7.84 -24.95
N GLY A 428 -13.61 7.34 -26.11
CA GLY A 428 -13.56 8.10 -27.36
C GLY A 428 -12.13 8.53 -27.75
N PRO A 429 -11.99 9.42 -28.74
CA PRO A 429 -10.72 9.97 -29.16
C PRO A 429 -10.07 10.82 -28.06
N ALA A 430 -8.74 10.70 -27.89
CA ALA A 430 -7.99 11.44 -26.89
C ALA A 430 -8.08 12.98 -27.05
N ALA A 431 -8.21 13.45 -28.28
CA ALA A 431 -8.36 14.88 -28.62
C ALA A 431 -9.80 15.42 -28.49
N SER A 432 -10.76 14.59 -28.07
CA SER A 432 -12.12 15.09 -27.87
C SER A 432 -12.14 16.17 -26.78
N PRO A 433 -12.74 17.34 -27.03
CA PRO A 433 -12.86 18.37 -26.01
C PRO A 433 -13.63 17.81 -24.81
N ASP A 434 -13.23 18.18 -23.60
CA ASP A 434 -14.03 17.97 -22.42
C ASP A 434 -15.35 18.74 -22.60
N SER A 435 -16.33 18.09 -23.17
CA SER A 435 -17.67 18.63 -23.20
C SER A 435 -18.19 18.57 -21.76
N GLY A 436 -18.05 19.66 -21.01
CA GLY A 436 -18.61 19.82 -19.66
C GLY A 436 -20.13 19.75 -19.63
N GLY A 437 -20.75 19.10 -20.62
CA GLY A 437 -22.17 18.85 -20.72
C GLY A 437 -22.61 17.54 -20.06
N PRO A 438 -23.92 17.35 -19.85
CA PRO A 438 -24.46 16.09 -19.37
C PRO A 438 -24.01 14.92 -20.26
N GLY A 439 -23.34 13.94 -19.68
CA GLY A 439 -22.82 12.75 -20.38
C GLY A 439 -21.34 12.75 -20.68
N ALA A 440 -20.60 13.80 -20.32
CA ALA A 440 -19.15 13.79 -20.39
C ALA A 440 -18.59 12.78 -19.37
N VAL A 441 -17.64 11.94 -19.82
CA VAL A 441 -16.92 11.01 -18.95
C VAL A 441 -15.93 11.81 -18.11
N SER A 442 -16.05 11.74 -16.80
CA SER A 442 -15.14 12.44 -15.88
C SER A 442 -13.71 11.90 -16.00
N LEU A 443 -12.70 12.70 -15.61
CA LEU A 443 -11.30 12.28 -15.59
C LEU A 443 -11.10 11.02 -14.74
N ALA A 444 -11.80 10.89 -13.62
CA ALA A 444 -11.75 9.71 -12.76
C ALA A 444 -12.34 8.46 -13.45
N GLU A 445 -13.38 8.59 -14.22
CA GLU A 445 -13.94 7.50 -15.03
C GLU A 445 -13.01 7.14 -16.18
N ARG A 446 -12.41 8.13 -16.87
CA ARG A 446 -11.39 7.91 -17.90
C ARG A 446 -10.21 7.09 -17.37
N THR A 447 -9.71 7.43 -16.16
CA THR A 447 -8.61 6.67 -15.51
C THR A 447 -8.98 5.20 -15.33
N LYS A 448 -10.22 4.91 -14.91
CA LYS A 448 -10.70 3.53 -14.71
C LYS A 448 -10.88 2.78 -16.03
N LEU A 449 -11.43 3.43 -17.04
CA LEU A 449 -11.59 2.85 -18.39
C LEU A 449 -10.23 2.55 -19.04
N LEU A 450 -9.27 3.46 -18.91
CA LEU A 450 -7.89 3.28 -19.35
C LEU A 450 -7.23 2.07 -18.70
N ALA A 451 -7.53 1.80 -17.41
CA ALA A 451 -7.00 0.63 -16.71
C ALA A 451 -7.48 -0.70 -17.30
N ALA A 452 -8.61 -0.72 -18.03
CA ALA A 452 -9.12 -1.90 -18.72
C ALA A 452 -8.43 -2.14 -20.09
N LEU A 453 -7.78 -1.13 -20.68
CA LEU A 453 -7.09 -1.25 -21.95
C LEU A 453 -5.73 -1.94 -21.81
N PRO A 454 -5.21 -2.58 -22.87
CA PRO A 454 -3.82 -3.00 -22.95
C PRO A 454 -2.84 -1.86 -22.66
N ALA A 455 -1.68 -2.19 -22.10
CA ALA A 455 -0.71 -1.19 -21.64
C ALA A 455 -0.25 -0.23 -22.75
N ASP A 456 0.00 -0.77 -23.94
CA ASP A 456 0.47 0.01 -25.09
C ASP A 456 -0.63 0.95 -25.60
N GLU A 457 -1.85 0.46 -25.75
CA GLU A 457 -3.00 1.26 -26.19
C GLU A 457 -3.32 2.38 -25.17
N ARG A 458 -3.22 2.07 -23.88
CA ARG A 458 -3.36 3.07 -22.80
C ARG A 458 -2.33 4.17 -22.94
N ALA A 459 -1.06 3.80 -23.17
CA ALA A 459 0.03 4.75 -23.31
C ALA A 459 -0.15 5.64 -24.55
N GLU A 460 -0.55 5.08 -25.69
CA GLU A 460 -0.85 5.83 -26.90
C GLU A 460 -2.01 6.82 -26.69
N TRP A 461 -3.09 6.37 -26.04
CA TRP A 461 -4.21 7.25 -25.74
C TRP A 461 -3.81 8.42 -24.83
N VAL A 462 -3.02 8.15 -23.78
CA VAL A 462 -2.53 9.19 -22.86
C VAL A 462 -1.57 10.14 -23.58
N ALA A 463 -0.71 9.64 -24.46
CA ALA A 463 0.16 10.48 -25.31
C ALA A 463 -0.66 11.44 -26.18
N GLY A 464 -1.68 10.95 -26.85
CA GLY A 464 -2.62 11.77 -27.62
C GLY A 464 -3.37 12.78 -26.76
N PHE A 465 -3.72 12.42 -25.53
CA PHE A 465 -4.38 13.32 -24.58
C PHE A 465 -3.44 14.45 -24.13
N ILE A 466 -2.16 14.15 -23.86
CA ILE A 466 -1.14 15.16 -23.54
C ILE A 466 -0.99 16.16 -24.69
N ALA A 467 -0.90 15.67 -25.91
CA ALA A 467 -0.74 16.50 -27.11
C ALA A 467 -1.94 17.47 -27.31
N ALA A 468 -3.16 17.03 -26.94
CA ALA A 468 -4.37 17.81 -27.12
C ALA A 468 -4.68 18.77 -25.93
N HIS A 469 -4.42 18.35 -24.71
CA HIS A 469 -4.88 19.02 -23.49
C HIS A 469 -3.74 19.46 -22.55
N GLY A 470 -2.51 19.03 -22.81
CA GLY A 470 -1.32 19.37 -22.01
C GLY A 470 -1.12 18.50 -20.77
N LEU A 471 0.03 18.70 -20.12
CA LEU A 471 0.49 17.88 -18.98
C LEU A 471 -0.33 18.03 -17.71
N SER A 472 -0.85 19.23 -17.45
CA SER A 472 -1.60 19.51 -16.23
C SER A 472 -2.87 18.66 -16.14
N GLU A 473 -3.59 18.54 -17.26
CA GLU A 473 -4.80 17.72 -17.36
C GLU A 473 -4.47 16.22 -17.34
N ALA A 474 -3.36 15.83 -17.97
CA ALA A 474 -2.93 14.43 -18.10
C ALA A 474 -2.27 13.85 -16.84
N PHE A 475 -1.88 14.69 -15.86
CA PHE A 475 -1.04 14.25 -14.73
C PHE A 475 -1.57 13.03 -13.98
N GLN A 476 -2.88 13.00 -13.72
CA GLN A 476 -3.51 11.87 -13.02
C GLN A 476 -3.53 10.57 -13.86
N LEU A 477 -3.49 10.68 -15.18
CA LEU A 477 -3.51 9.53 -16.10
C LEU A 477 -2.14 8.86 -16.19
N LEU A 478 -1.05 9.63 -16.05
CA LEU A 478 0.33 9.13 -16.15
C LEU A 478 0.63 8.03 -15.12
N GLY A 479 0.08 8.14 -13.92
CA GLY A 479 0.27 7.15 -12.85
C GLY A 479 -0.32 5.77 -13.15
N GLY A 480 -1.26 5.68 -14.08
CA GLY A 480 -1.89 4.43 -14.52
C GLY A 480 -1.15 3.73 -15.67
N CYS A 481 -0.12 4.33 -16.26
CA CYS A 481 0.63 3.77 -17.37
C CYS A 481 1.73 2.81 -16.90
N ALA A 482 2.03 1.81 -17.73
CA ALA A 482 3.09 0.84 -17.44
C ALA A 482 4.47 1.50 -17.41
N VAL A 483 5.36 0.98 -16.59
CA VAL A 483 6.74 1.46 -16.44
C VAL A 483 7.70 0.36 -16.93
N PRO A 484 8.69 0.72 -17.76
CA PRO A 484 8.97 2.04 -18.32
C PRO A 484 7.86 2.52 -19.27
N TRP A 485 7.69 3.84 -19.38
CA TRP A 485 6.77 4.40 -20.37
C TRP A 485 7.21 3.99 -21.77
N SER A 486 6.25 3.66 -22.63
CA SER A 486 6.52 3.42 -24.04
C SER A 486 7.05 4.67 -24.73
N GLU A 487 7.76 4.49 -25.82
CA GLU A 487 8.35 5.59 -26.59
C GLU A 487 7.34 6.69 -26.95
N PRO A 488 6.10 6.41 -27.44
CA PRO A 488 5.14 7.46 -27.74
C PRO A 488 4.74 8.29 -26.53
N LEU A 489 4.54 7.64 -25.36
CA LEU A 489 4.19 8.35 -24.14
C LEU A 489 5.36 9.16 -23.58
N GLY A 490 6.56 8.55 -23.57
CA GLY A 490 7.77 9.24 -23.14
C GLY A 490 8.05 10.48 -23.98
N SER A 491 7.95 10.37 -25.29
CA SER A 491 8.12 11.49 -26.23
C SER A 491 7.08 12.59 -25.99
N ALA A 492 5.80 12.23 -25.87
CA ALA A 492 4.75 13.23 -25.61
C ALA A 492 4.95 14.02 -24.30
N VAL A 493 5.44 13.34 -23.25
CA VAL A 493 5.76 14.02 -21.98
C VAL A 493 6.94 14.97 -22.14
N VAL A 494 8.02 14.52 -22.81
CA VAL A 494 9.22 15.33 -23.03
C VAL A 494 8.92 16.53 -23.92
N ASP A 495 8.22 16.33 -25.02
CA ASP A 495 7.83 17.41 -25.95
C ASP A 495 6.98 18.47 -25.24
N ALA A 496 6.04 18.04 -24.37
CA ALA A 496 5.22 18.97 -23.62
C ALA A 496 6.01 19.73 -22.51
N LEU A 497 7.04 19.11 -21.93
CA LEU A 497 7.97 19.81 -21.00
C LEU A 497 8.86 20.81 -21.76
N ASP A 498 9.27 20.46 -22.97
CA ASP A 498 10.05 21.35 -23.83
C ASP A 498 9.24 22.57 -24.26
N ILE A 499 7.99 22.36 -24.69
CA ILE A 499 7.03 23.43 -24.97
C ILE A 499 6.83 24.34 -23.75
N ALA A 500 6.71 23.77 -22.55
CA ALA A 500 6.56 24.53 -21.32
C ALA A 500 7.80 25.37 -20.99
N ARG A 501 9.00 24.85 -21.28
CA ARG A 501 10.28 25.60 -21.21
C ARG A 501 10.28 26.78 -22.17
N ASP A 502 9.96 26.54 -23.43
CA ASP A 502 9.96 27.56 -24.48
C ASP A 502 8.87 28.63 -24.24
N ALA A 503 7.78 28.27 -23.58
CA ALA A 503 6.77 29.23 -23.11
C ALA A 503 7.20 30.02 -21.85
N GLY A 504 8.44 29.88 -21.38
CA GLY A 504 8.97 30.64 -20.24
C GLY A 504 8.39 30.26 -18.89
N SER A 505 7.74 29.11 -18.77
CA SER A 505 7.24 28.58 -17.50
C SER A 505 8.38 28.16 -16.58
N TYR A 506 8.14 28.10 -15.26
CA TYR A 506 9.12 27.55 -14.33
C TYR A 506 9.00 26.03 -14.15
N PRO A 507 10.13 25.28 -14.04
CA PRO A 507 10.10 23.81 -13.92
C PRO A 507 9.40 23.31 -12.66
N TRP A 508 9.34 24.08 -11.58
CA TRP A 508 8.63 23.67 -10.37
C TRP A 508 7.11 23.57 -10.54
N SER A 509 6.52 24.26 -11.54
CA SER A 509 5.13 24.09 -11.92
C SER A 509 4.85 22.67 -12.44
N PHE A 510 5.87 21.98 -12.93
CA PHE A 510 5.84 20.62 -13.45
C PHE A 510 6.60 19.62 -12.58
N SER A 511 6.89 19.97 -11.31
CA SER A 511 7.72 19.14 -10.42
C SER A 511 7.18 17.73 -10.24
N GLY A 512 5.85 17.56 -10.20
CA GLY A 512 5.19 16.26 -10.15
C GLY A 512 5.45 15.41 -11.40
N VAL A 513 5.32 16.02 -12.58
CA VAL A 513 5.58 15.37 -13.87
C VAL A 513 7.06 15.03 -14.02
N MET A 514 7.96 15.95 -13.64
CA MET A 514 9.41 15.70 -13.64
C MET A 514 9.77 14.51 -12.75
N GLY A 515 9.20 14.44 -11.55
CA GLY A 515 9.40 13.30 -10.66
C GLY A 515 8.84 11.97 -11.22
N LEU A 516 7.75 12.00 -11.98
CA LEU A 516 7.27 10.83 -12.72
C LEU A 516 8.21 10.48 -13.88
N ALA A 517 8.68 11.45 -14.65
CA ALA A 517 9.63 11.25 -15.74
C ALA A 517 10.93 10.60 -15.25
N GLU A 518 11.50 11.09 -14.14
CA GLU A 518 12.68 10.49 -13.50
C GLU A 518 12.48 9.00 -13.15
N ARG A 519 11.26 8.60 -12.79
CA ARG A 519 10.93 7.21 -12.40
C ARG A 519 10.48 6.33 -13.57
N CYS A 520 9.75 6.91 -14.52
CA CYS A 520 8.96 6.13 -15.49
C CYS A 520 9.50 6.17 -16.92
N LEU A 521 10.29 7.19 -17.33
CA LEU A 521 10.92 7.19 -18.66
C LEU A 521 11.86 6.01 -18.82
N ASP A 522 11.98 5.51 -20.05
CA ASP A 522 13.00 4.50 -20.33
C ASP A 522 14.41 5.14 -20.20
N PRO A 523 15.33 4.51 -19.46
CA PRO A 523 16.70 4.96 -19.38
C PRO A 523 17.43 5.14 -20.73
N ALA A 524 16.98 4.45 -21.77
CA ALA A 524 17.53 4.62 -23.13
C ALA A 524 17.28 6.01 -23.73
N GLU A 525 16.30 6.75 -23.21
CA GLU A 525 15.99 8.11 -23.65
C GLU A 525 17.03 9.16 -23.18
N ALA A 526 17.96 8.80 -22.30
CA ALA A 526 18.92 9.73 -21.71
C ALA A 526 19.73 10.51 -22.76
N ASP A 527 20.18 9.84 -23.82
CA ASP A 527 21.00 10.48 -24.86
C ASP A 527 20.18 11.42 -25.75
N ARG A 528 18.91 11.10 -25.99
CA ARG A 528 17.99 11.99 -26.72
C ARG A 528 17.73 13.29 -25.94
N LEU A 529 17.64 13.19 -24.62
CA LEU A 529 17.38 14.33 -23.74
C LEU A 529 18.62 15.21 -23.48
N GLU A 530 19.82 14.80 -23.89
CA GLU A 530 21.07 15.55 -23.68
C GLU A 530 20.98 16.97 -24.29
N SER A 531 20.33 17.11 -25.45
CA SER A 531 20.17 18.42 -26.11
C SER A 531 19.36 19.42 -25.27
N LEU A 532 18.46 18.95 -24.40
CA LEU A 532 17.65 19.79 -23.54
C LEU A 532 18.40 20.28 -22.29
N THR A 533 19.59 19.74 -22.03
CA THR A 533 20.41 20.13 -20.88
C THR A 533 21.19 21.43 -21.14
N THR A 534 21.29 21.86 -22.40
CA THR A 534 21.95 23.13 -22.76
C THR A 534 21.02 24.30 -22.47
N THR A 535 21.59 25.43 -22.06
CA THR A 535 20.81 26.65 -21.81
C THR A 535 20.63 27.38 -23.15
N PRO A 536 19.41 27.42 -23.72
CA PRO A 536 19.14 28.28 -24.88
C PRO A 536 19.15 29.76 -24.49
N ASP A 537 19.08 30.63 -25.47
CA ASP A 537 18.92 32.07 -25.23
C ASP A 537 17.59 32.34 -24.52
N GLU A 538 17.58 33.26 -23.57
CA GLU A 538 16.38 33.58 -22.79
C GLU A 538 15.34 34.27 -23.68
N PRO A 539 14.08 33.78 -23.74
CA PRO A 539 13.03 34.44 -24.53
C PRO A 539 12.77 35.86 -24.01
N GLU A 540 12.54 36.83 -24.91
CA GLU A 540 12.30 38.24 -24.54
C GLU A 540 11.09 38.41 -23.58
N ASP A 541 10.08 37.54 -23.72
CA ASP A 541 8.86 37.54 -22.89
C ASP A 541 8.86 36.46 -21.78
N GLY A 542 9.98 35.76 -21.56
CA GLY A 542 10.09 34.67 -20.59
C GLY A 542 10.26 35.14 -19.14
N SER A 543 9.97 34.26 -18.19
CA SER A 543 10.21 34.52 -16.77
C SER A 543 11.73 34.55 -16.51
N PRO A 544 12.28 35.57 -15.83
CA PRO A 544 13.73 35.73 -15.64
C PRO A 544 14.38 34.49 -15.01
N GLY A 545 15.44 33.96 -15.64
CA GLY A 545 16.18 32.79 -15.16
C GLY A 545 15.49 31.44 -15.31
N ALA A 546 14.27 31.37 -15.88
CA ALA A 546 13.52 30.14 -16.04
C ALA A 546 14.29 29.09 -16.84
N VAL A 547 14.98 29.53 -17.91
CA VAL A 547 15.78 28.67 -18.80
C VAL A 547 16.92 27.96 -18.06
N GLY A 548 17.61 28.66 -17.17
CA GLY A 548 18.68 28.08 -16.34
C GLY A 548 18.15 26.98 -15.40
N TYR A 549 16.99 27.20 -14.80
CA TYR A 549 16.33 26.17 -13.93
C TYR A 549 15.84 24.96 -14.72
N TRP A 550 15.40 25.15 -15.97
CA TRP A 550 15.06 24.03 -16.85
C TRP A 550 16.27 23.20 -17.23
N SER A 551 17.38 23.86 -17.57
CA SER A 551 18.65 23.19 -17.85
C SER A 551 19.09 22.33 -16.65
N GLU A 552 19.05 22.86 -15.43
CA GLU A 552 19.32 22.10 -14.21
C GLU A 552 18.35 20.90 -14.02
N ALA A 553 17.06 21.09 -14.30
CA ALA A 553 16.06 20.05 -14.18
C ALA A 553 16.27 18.92 -15.20
N PHE A 554 16.56 19.25 -16.45
CA PHE A 554 16.89 18.25 -17.49
C PHE A 554 18.22 17.56 -17.23
N GLN A 555 19.24 18.26 -16.74
CA GLN A 555 20.51 17.64 -16.32
C GLN A 555 20.29 16.60 -15.23
N ARG A 556 19.46 16.90 -14.23
CA ARG A 556 19.09 15.93 -13.20
C ARG A 556 18.33 14.75 -13.79
N LEU A 557 17.36 14.97 -14.68
CA LEU A 557 16.61 13.92 -15.35
C LEU A 557 17.54 12.98 -16.13
N VAL A 558 18.41 13.52 -17.00
CA VAL A 558 19.38 12.74 -17.76
C VAL A 558 20.34 11.98 -16.85
N GLY A 559 20.85 12.63 -15.80
CA GLY A 559 21.69 11.97 -14.79
C GLY A 559 20.98 10.82 -14.09
N THR A 560 19.69 10.98 -13.75
CA THR A 560 18.86 9.94 -13.15
C THR A 560 18.65 8.76 -14.11
N LEU A 561 18.33 9.02 -15.38
CA LEU A 561 18.14 7.97 -16.38
C LEU A 561 19.43 7.17 -16.63
N ARG A 562 20.57 7.83 -16.75
CA ARG A 562 21.90 7.17 -16.88
C ARG A 562 22.22 6.31 -15.66
N LEU A 563 21.89 6.81 -14.47
CA LEU A 563 22.09 6.03 -13.25
C LEU A 563 21.18 4.80 -13.20
N ARG A 564 19.92 4.93 -13.64
CA ARG A 564 18.99 3.79 -13.78
C ARG A 564 19.48 2.76 -14.81
N ALA A 565 20.04 3.21 -15.95
CA ALA A 565 20.68 2.32 -16.93
C ALA A 565 21.84 1.55 -16.30
N THR A 566 22.71 2.26 -15.55
CA THR A 566 23.84 1.66 -14.84
C THR A 566 23.37 0.62 -13.80
N ILE A 567 22.34 0.93 -13.01
CA ILE A 567 21.73 -0.02 -12.04
C ILE A 567 21.27 -1.30 -12.73
N ARG A 568 20.58 -1.19 -13.89
CA ARG A 568 20.14 -2.35 -14.67
C ARG A 568 21.31 -3.22 -15.10
N THR A 569 22.40 -2.60 -15.55
CA THR A 569 23.62 -3.30 -15.97
C THR A 569 24.34 -3.96 -14.78
N GLU A 570 24.46 -3.26 -13.66
CA GLU A 570 25.08 -3.77 -12.42
C GLU A 570 24.33 -5.00 -11.87
N LEU A 571 23.00 -5.04 -12.02
CA LEU A 571 22.16 -6.16 -11.62
C LEU A 571 22.11 -7.27 -12.68
N ALA A 572 22.43 -6.99 -13.95
CA ALA A 572 22.46 -7.98 -15.01
C ALA A 572 23.80 -8.74 -15.08
N ALA A 573 24.88 -8.16 -14.53
CA ALA A 573 26.18 -8.79 -14.53
C ALA A 573 26.12 -10.12 -13.75
N ASP A 574 26.26 -11.24 -14.46
CA ASP A 574 26.38 -12.56 -13.85
C ASP A 574 27.53 -12.51 -12.84
N GLY A 575 27.24 -12.98 -11.61
CA GLY A 575 28.26 -13.02 -10.56
C GLY A 575 29.44 -13.90 -11.01
N GLN A 576 30.51 -13.24 -11.48
CA GLN A 576 31.82 -13.86 -11.63
C GLN A 576 32.55 -13.85 -10.31
#